data_68022d49c40cdee491ad348141cc3c88
#
_entry.id   68022d49c40cdee491ad348141cc3c88
#
_cell.length_a   1.000
_cell.length_b   1.000
_cell.length_c   1.000
_cell.angle_alpha   90.00
_cell.angle_beta   90.00
_cell.angle_gamma   90.00
#
_symmetry.space_group_name_H-M   'P 1'
#
loop_
_entity.id
_entity.type
_entity.pdbx_description
1 polymer ?
#
loop_
_entity_poly.entity_id
_entity_poly.type
_entity_poly.pdbx_seq_one_letter_code
_entity_poly.pdbx_strand_id
1 'polypeptide(L)'
;MEETRQYLGEITTSESHEIEPVVERLAGLEELLLIIEDTALSDKIKDEMSELRQQCDKWWKALIANHGWDVNPDKHWEVDCQENKVWIC
;
A
#
# COMPACT_ATOMS: atom_id res chain seq x y z
N MET A 1 -1.49 -19.66 -14.47
CA MET A 1 -0.67 -19.78 -13.26
C MET A 1 -1.35 -19.05 -12.13
N GLU A 2 -1.52 -19.69 -11.02
CA GLU A 2 -2.19 -19.11 -9.86
C GLU A 2 -1.25 -18.24 -9.05
N GLU A 3 -1.74 -17.08 -8.65
CA GLU A 3 -1.04 -16.28 -7.66
C GLU A 3 -1.17 -16.94 -6.30
N THR A 4 -0.05 -17.04 -5.62
CA THR A 4 -0.03 -17.57 -4.27
C THR A 4 -0.04 -16.40 -3.30
N ARG A 5 -1.21 -16.03 -2.83
CA ARG A 5 -1.34 -15.06 -1.74
C ARG A 5 -1.53 -15.81 -0.44
N GLN A 6 -0.83 -15.35 0.57
CA GLN A 6 -0.97 -15.90 1.91
C GLN A 6 -1.77 -14.93 2.77
N TYR A 7 -2.88 -15.39 3.33
CA TYR A 7 -3.66 -14.59 4.25
C TYR A 7 -2.91 -14.44 5.57
N LEU A 8 -2.73 -13.20 6.02
CA LEU A 8 -2.06 -12.91 7.29
C LEU A 8 -3.02 -12.77 8.44
N GLY A 9 -4.08 -12.01 8.24
CA GLY A 9 -5.02 -11.77 9.31
C GLY A 9 -5.89 -10.54 9.07
N GLU A 10 -6.62 -10.16 10.10
CA GLU A 10 -7.49 -9.00 10.08
C GLU A 10 -6.82 -7.81 10.73
N ILE A 11 -7.17 -6.63 10.26
CA ILE A 11 -6.73 -5.37 10.83
C ILE A 11 -7.93 -4.63 11.41
N THR A 12 -7.67 -3.64 12.25
CA THR A 12 -8.75 -2.83 12.83
C THR A 12 -9.27 -1.83 11.81
N THR A 13 -10.49 -1.33 12.02
CA THR A 13 -11.07 -0.25 11.22
C THR A 13 -10.18 0.99 11.26
N SER A 14 -9.60 1.30 12.41
CA SER A 14 -8.69 2.42 12.58
C SER A 14 -7.44 2.28 11.70
N GLU A 15 -6.85 1.08 11.71
CA GLU A 15 -5.67 0.79 10.87
C GLU A 15 -5.99 0.90 9.38
N SER A 16 -7.14 0.36 9.00
CA SER A 16 -7.64 0.44 7.62
C SER A 16 -7.83 1.90 7.18
N HIS A 17 -8.44 2.72 8.03
CA HIS A 17 -8.70 4.13 7.72
C HIS A 17 -7.43 4.96 7.60
N GLU A 18 -6.36 4.56 8.28
CA GLU A 18 -5.07 5.25 8.15
C GLU A 18 -4.46 5.09 6.77
N ILE A 19 -4.58 3.90 6.20
CA ILE A 19 -3.88 3.58 4.94
C ILE A 19 -4.76 3.78 3.71
N GLU A 20 -6.07 3.69 3.84
CA GLU A 20 -6.98 3.78 2.70
C GLU A 20 -6.77 5.02 1.83
N PRO A 21 -6.72 6.26 2.39
CA PRO A 21 -6.50 7.43 1.54
C PRO A 21 -5.13 7.43 0.86
N VAL A 22 -4.13 6.85 1.47
CA VAL A 22 -2.78 6.76 0.89
C VAL A 22 -2.79 5.82 -0.32
N VAL A 23 -3.41 4.65 -0.17
CA VAL A 23 -3.52 3.66 -1.24
C VAL A 23 -4.36 4.20 -2.40
N GLU A 24 -5.47 4.86 -2.11
CA GLU A 24 -6.32 5.45 -3.14
C GLU A 24 -5.60 6.55 -3.91
N ARG A 25 -4.84 7.40 -3.21
CA ARG A 25 -4.07 8.46 -3.85
C ARG A 25 -2.98 7.88 -4.75
N LEU A 26 -2.29 6.83 -4.29
CA LEU A 26 -1.28 6.14 -5.10
C LEU A 26 -1.89 5.57 -6.38
N ALA A 27 -3.02 4.89 -6.27
CA ALA A 27 -3.70 4.32 -7.43
C ALA A 27 -4.08 5.40 -8.44
N GLY A 28 -4.61 6.53 -7.97
CA GLY A 28 -4.97 7.66 -8.82
C GLY A 28 -3.76 8.25 -9.54
N LEU A 29 -2.64 8.38 -8.84
CA LEU A 29 -1.41 8.90 -9.44
C LEU A 29 -0.81 7.94 -10.46
N GLU A 30 -0.89 6.65 -10.21
CA GLU A 30 -0.43 5.64 -11.18
C GLU A 30 -1.23 5.71 -12.48
N GLU A 31 -2.54 5.85 -12.39
CA GLU A 31 -3.40 6.03 -13.57
C GLU A 31 -3.07 7.32 -14.31
N LEU A 32 -2.85 8.40 -13.59
CA LEU A 32 -2.50 9.68 -14.19
C LEU A 32 -1.18 9.62 -14.94
N LEU A 33 -0.18 8.91 -14.40
CA LEU A 33 1.11 8.72 -15.06
C LEU A 33 0.99 8.02 -16.41
N LEU A 34 0.01 7.15 -16.58
CA LEU A 34 -0.20 6.41 -17.83
C LEU A 34 -0.65 7.31 -18.98
N ILE A 35 -1.29 8.44 -18.68
CA ILE A 35 -1.87 9.32 -19.69
C ILE A 35 -1.16 10.66 -19.82
N ILE A 36 -0.24 10.96 -18.91
CA ILE A 36 0.42 12.26 -18.89
C ILE A 36 1.65 12.26 -19.79
N GLU A 37 1.81 13.32 -20.58
CA GLU A 37 2.93 13.45 -21.51
C GLU A 37 3.96 14.51 -21.06
N ASP A 38 3.58 15.36 -20.13
CA ASP A 38 4.45 16.41 -19.59
C ASP A 38 5.48 15.81 -18.63
N THR A 39 6.75 15.92 -19.00
CA THR A 39 7.86 15.36 -18.22
C THR A 39 7.99 16.00 -16.84
N ALA A 40 7.85 17.32 -16.76
CA ALA A 40 7.96 18.04 -15.48
C ALA A 40 6.86 17.63 -14.51
N LEU A 41 5.64 17.47 -15.00
CA LEU A 41 4.51 17.04 -14.18
C LEU A 41 4.65 15.58 -13.82
N SER A 42 5.13 14.74 -14.72
CA SER A 42 5.42 13.33 -14.47
C SER A 42 6.42 13.18 -13.32
N ASP A 43 7.47 14.00 -13.30
CA ASP A 43 8.47 13.96 -12.22
C ASP A 43 7.88 14.35 -10.88
N LYS A 44 7.01 15.36 -10.83
CA LYS A 44 6.30 15.76 -9.61
C LYS A 44 5.41 14.65 -9.08
N ILE A 45 4.71 13.95 -9.98
CA ILE A 45 3.86 12.82 -9.63
C ILE A 45 4.69 11.68 -9.03
N LYS A 46 5.83 11.37 -9.64
CA LYS A 46 6.74 10.34 -9.15
C LYS A 46 7.28 10.67 -7.76
N ASP A 47 7.59 11.93 -7.50
CA ASP A 47 8.05 12.39 -6.17
C ASP A 47 6.95 12.19 -5.13
N GLU A 48 5.71 12.58 -5.43
CA GLU A 48 4.58 12.38 -4.54
C GLU A 48 4.34 10.89 -4.28
N MET A 49 4.40 10.07 -5.32
CA MET A 49 4.24 8.62 -5.19
C MET A 49 5.31 8.02 -4.28
N SER A 50 6.55 8.50 -4.39
CA SER A 50 7.64 8.04 -3.53
C SER A 50 7.35 8.32 -2.05
N GLU A 51 6.84 9.51 -1.74
CA GLU A 51 6.46 9.87 -0.36
C GLU A 51 5.32 9.00 0.14
N LEU A 52 4.32 8.76 -0.70
CA LEU A 52 3.18 7.91 -0.34
C LEU A 52 3.61 6.46 -0.10
N ARG A 53 4.54 5.95 -0.91
CA ARG A 53 5.09 4.60 -0.72
C ARG A 53 5.85 4.50 0.60
N GLN A 54 6.55 5.56 1.00
CA GLN A 54 7.23 5.59 2.30
C GLN A 54 6.21 5.54 3.44
N GLN A 55 5.08 6.22 3.30
CA GLN A 55 4.00 6.17 4.28
C GLN A 55 3.42 4.76 4.37
N CYS A 56 3.22 4.10 3.24
CA CYS A 56 2.76 2.71 3.19
C CYS A 56 3.76 1.78 3.88
N ASP A 57 5.05 1.97 3.63
CA ASP A 57 6.09 1.14 4.23
C ASP A 57 6.11 1.29 5.75
N LYS A 58 6.03 2.50 6.25
CA LYS A 58 5.96 2.77 7.69
C LYS A 58 4.73 2.15 8.33
N TRP A 59 3.59 2.31 7.68
CA TRP A 59 2.34 1.72 8.16
C TRP A 59 2.44 0.21 8.23
N TRP A 60 2.98 -0.41 7.19
CA TRP A 60 3.16 -1.86 7.09
C TRP A 60 4.07 -2.40 8.20
N LYS A 61 5.21 -1.76 8.42
CA LYS A 61 6.15 -2.16 9.47
C LYS A 61 5.53 -2.04 10.86
N ALA A 62 4.79 -0.96 11.10
CA ALA A 62 4.08 -0.76 12.36
C ALA A 62 2.98 -1.82 12.55
N LEU A 63 2.28 -2.15 11.49
CA LEU A 63 1.22 -3.15 11.51
C LEU A 63 1.76 -4.53 11.89
N ILE A 64 2.84 -4.95 11.25
CA ILE A 64 3.51 -6.21 11.54
C ILE A 64 3.90 -6.27 13.01
N ALA A 65 4.51 -5.22 13.52
CA ALA A 65 4.94 -5.13 14.91
C ALA A 65 3.76 -5.19 15.88
N ASN A 66 2.70 -4.45 15.59
CA ASN A 66 1.52 -4.38 16.46
C ASN A 66 0.76 -5.70 16.53
N HIS A 67 0.71 -6.43 15.44
CA HIS A 67 0.02 -7.71 15.38
C HIS A 67 0.92 -8.91 15.72
N GLY A 68 2.23 -8.68 15.80
CA GLY A 68 3.19 -9.74 16.09
C GLY A 68 3.31 -10.76 14.98
N TRP A 69 3.07 -10.36 13.74
CA TRP A 69 3.19 -11.24 12.59
C TRP A 69 4.66 -11.50 12.25
N ASP A 70 5.01 -12.75 12.06
CA ASP A 70 6.36 -13.15 11.69
C ASP A 70 6.49 -13.20 10.17
N VAL A 71 6.63 -12.02 9.56
CA VAL A 71 6.78 -11.88 8.11
C VAL A 71 7.92 -10.93 7.79
N ASN A 72 8.54 -11.15 6.64
CA ASN A 72 9.57 -10.25 6.13
C ASN A 72 8.90 -8.94 5.69
N PRO A 73 9.28 -7.78 6.26
CA PRO A 73 8.66 -6.50 5.89
C PRO A 73 8.89 -6.08 4.45
N ASP A 74 9.84 -6.70 3.75
CA ASP A 74 10.10 -6.42 2.34
C ASP A 74 9.19 -7.21 1.39
N LYS A 75 8.39 -8.11 1.91
CA LYS A 75 7.41 -8.86 1.11
C LYS A 75 6.34 -7.92 0.57
N HIS A 76 5.89 -8.19 -0.65
CA HIS A 76 4.76 -7.48 -1.21
C HIS A 76 3.49 -7.83 -0.42
N TRP A 77 2.70 -6.83 -0.11
CA TRP A 77 1.48 -7.00 0.68
C TRP A 77 0.29 -6.36 -0.02
N GLU A 78 -0.89 -6.86 0.32
CA GLU A 78 -2.16 -6.31 -0.14
C GLU A 78 -3.10 -6.16 1.03
N VAL A 79 -3.87 -5.08 1.05
CA VAL A 79 -4.86 -4.82 2.08
C VAL A 79 -6.22 -4.58 1.45
N ASP A 80 -7.25 -5.20 2.01
CA ASP A 80 -8.64 -4.93 1.67
C ASP A 80 -9.23 -4.08 2.79
N CYS A 81 -9.37 -2.79 2.53
CA CYS A 81 -9.87 -1.84 3.52
C CYS A 81 -11.36 -1.98 3.80
N GLN A 82 -12.10 -2.63 2.93
CA GLN A 82 -13.53 -2.87 3.13
C GLN A 82 -13.77 -4.04 4.09
N GLU A 83 -12.97 -5.09 3.94
CA GLU A 83 -13.09 -6.28 4.78
C GLU A 83 -12.07 -6.33 5.91
N ASN A 84 -11.15 -5.37 5.96
CA ASN A 84 -10.09 -5.29 6.97
C ASN A 84 -9.22 -6.54 7.02
N LYS A 85 -8.81 -7.01 5.85
CA LYS A 85 -7.98 -8.21 5.71
C LYS A 85 -6.69 -7.88 4.99
N VAL A 86 -5.64 -8.63 5.32
CA VAL A 86 -4.30 -8.43 4.76
C VAL A 86 -3.72 -9.74 4.27
N TRP A 87 -3.08 -9.68 3.10
CA TRP A 87 -2.36 -10.80 2.50
C TRP A 87 -0.94 -10.40 2.12
N ILE A 88 -0.07 -11.38 2.01
CA ILE A 88 1.25 -11.22 1.42
C ILE A 88 1.37 -12.08 0.15
N CYS A 89 2.21 -11.63 -0.76
CA CYS A 89 2.45 -12.34 -2.00
C CYS A 89 3.83 -12.99 -2.03
#